data_7b2d11737f3d4247a87f773ef4828bfc
#
_entry.id   7b2d11737f3d4247a87f773ef4828bfc
#
_cell.length_a   1.000
_cell.length_b   1.000
_cell.length_c   1.000
_cell.angle_alpha   90.00
_cell.angle_beta   90.00
_cell.angle_gamma   90.00
#
_symmetry.space_group_name_H-M   'P 1'
#
loop_
_entity.id
_entity.type
_entity.pdbx_description
1 polymer ?
#
loop_
_entity_poly.entity_id
_entity_poly.type
_entity_poly.pdbx_seq_one_letter_code
_entity_poly.pdbx_strand_id
1 'polypeptide(L)'
;MKHDVLDLGLVYYTEVFDNHKDLVTKIESMMNRIAAGEHGDNLIQAEDWQAWWDGHMEKPFNYKRPIFRKESVSPDGYYAKELLEISEIVYAALDSAFDHYSSELYPFAKNNIKSEEFGDGILKYVDSGHLPAHHDHGVSSRVLSAVIYLNDDYDGGEIEFQQSGVKIKPQAGSIIFFPSNFLYIHEVMPVSNGTRYAIPHWYHNMAKPILSNGSE
;
A
#
# COMPACT_ATOMS: atom_id res chain seq x y z
N MET A 1 9.27 -8.59 14.14
CA MET A 1 9.32 -8.61 12.65
C MET A 1 10.29 -9.69 12.20
N LYS A 2 9.86 -10.58 11.33
CA LYS A 2 10.66 -11.61 10.64
C LYS A 2 10.66 -11.29 9.15
N HIS A 3 11.59 -11.85 8.38
CA HIS A 3 11.61 -11.63 6.92
C HIS A 3 12.16 -12.85 6.18
N ASP A 4 11.71 -13.00 4.93
CA ASP A 4 12.18 -13.95 3.96
C ASP A 4 12.55 -13.21 2.67
N VAL A 5 13.77 -13.41 2.17
CA VAL A 5 14.18 -12.93 0.84
C VAL A 5 13.78 -14.00 -0.17
N LEU A 6 12.77 -13.70 -0.97
CA LEU A 6 12.15 -14.66 -1.89
C LEU A 6 12.74 -14.60 -3.30
N ASP A 7 13.23 -13.43 -3.69
CA ASP A 7 13.96 -13.17 -4.93
C ASP A 7 14.76 -11.87 -4.78
N LEU A 8 15.54 -11.48 -5.79
CA LEU A 8 16.34 -10.25 -5.78
C LEU A 8 15.44 -9.01 -5.62
N GLY A 9 15.50 -8.37 -4.47
CA GLY A 9 14.65 -7.22 -4.14
C GLY A 9 13.21 -7.57 -3.74
N LEU A 10 12.82 -8.84 -3.80
CA LEU A 10 11.52 -9.33 -3.34
C LEU A 10 11.65 -9.87 -1.93
N VAL A 11 11.12 -9.15 -0.95
CA VAL A 11 11.23 -9.47 0.48
C VAL A 11 9.87 -9.44 1.15
N TYR A 12 9.54 -10.51 1.85
CA TYR A 12 8.29 -10.64 2.60
C TYR A 12 8.56 -10.53 4.10
N TYR A 13 7.94 -9.56 4.74
CA TYR A 13 8.01 -9.30 6.18
C TYR A 13 6.74 -9.78 6.87
N THR A 14 6.90 -10.51 7.97
CA THR A 14 5.80 -10.96 8.83
C THR A 14 5.96 -10.41 10.25
N GLU A 15 4.86 -10.39 11.00
CA GLU A 15 4.84 -9.88 12.38
C GLU A 15 5.38 -8.43 12.45
N VAL A 16 4.96 -7.58 11.49
CA VAL A 16 5.41 -6.19 11.44
C VAL A 16 4.62 -5.34 12.42
N PHE A 17 3.31 -5.60 12.54
CA PHE A 17 2.42 -4.94 13.50
C PHE A 17 1.27 -5.86 13.93
N ASP A 18 0.73 -5.63 15.14
CA ASP A 18 -0.25 -6.54 15.77
C ASP A 18 -1.69 -6.01 15.74
N ASN A 19 -1.90 -4.73 15.49
CA ASN A 19 -3.22 -4.06 15.58
C ASN A 19 -4.06 -4.19 14.29
N HIS A 20 -3.72 -5.10 13.41
CA HIS A 20 -4.35 -5.24 12.10
C HIS A 20 -5.88 -5.44 12.18
N LYS A 21 -6.40 -6.20 13.15
CA LYS A 21 -7.86 -6.38 13.36
C LYS A 21 -8.57 -5.09 13.74
N ASP A 22 -7.93 -4.28 14.60
CA ASP A 22 -8.48 -2.99 15.01
C ASP A 22 -8.46 -2.00 13.85
N LEU A 23 -7.45 -2.07 12.97
CA LEU A 23 -7.38 -1.25 11.77
C LEU A 23 -8.52 -1.53 10.81
N VAL A 24 -8.81 -2.80 10.50
CA VAL A 24 -9.95 -3.17 9.64
C VAL A 24 -11.26 -2.69 10.24
N THR A 25 -11.46 -2.87 11.54
CA THR A 25 -12.67 -2.39 12.24
C THR A 25 -12.81 -0.86 12.14
N LYS A 26 -11.72 -0.12 12.33
CA LYS A 26 -11.72 1.35 12.18
C LYS A 26 -12.02 1.78 10.76
N ILE A 27 -11.43 1.13 9.76
CA ILE A 27 -11.67 1.40 8.34
C ILE A 27 -13.15 1.23 8.00
N GLU A 28 -13.74 0.08 8.35
CA GLU A 28 -15.15 -0.18 8.07
C GLU A 28 -16.07 0.77 8.84
N SER A 29 -15.79 1.06 10.10
CA SER A 29 -16.56 2.03 10.90
C SER A 29 -16.52 3.43 10.26
N MET A 30 -15.35 3.89 9.86
CA MET A 30 -15.16 5.17 9.18
C MET A 30 -15.94 5.22 7.87
N MET A 31 -15.80 4.19 7.03
CA MET A 31 -16.48 4.13 5.73
C MET A 31 -18.00 4.05 5.87
N ASN A 32 -18.51 3.30 6.84
CA ASN A 32 -19.95 3.24 7.13
C ASN A 32 -20.52 4.59 7.58
N ARG A 33 -19.79 5.36 8.38
CA ARG A 33 -20.18 6.73 8.76
C ARG A 33 -20.20 7.67 7.57
N ILE A 34 -19.22 7.57 6.69
CA ILE A 34 -19.15 8.33 5.45
C ILE A 34 -20.36 8.01 4.56
N ALA A 35 -20.67 6.74 4.36
CA ALA A 35 -21.82 6.28 3.59
C ALA A 35 -23.16 6.74 4.20
N ALA A 36 -23.24 6.84 5.52
CA ALA A 36 -24.40 7.37 6.23
C ALA A 36 -24.55 8.91 6.14
N GLY A 37 -23.61 9.59 5.47
CA GLY A 37 -23.64 11.06 5.34
C GLY A 37 -23.25 11.80 6.63
N GLU A 38 -22.57 11.13 7.56
CA GLU A 38 -22.00 11.78 8.72
C GLU A 38 -20.77 12.61 8.33
N HIS A 39 -21.01 13.66 7.62
CA HIS A 39 -19.99 14.64 7.24
C HIS A 39 -19.80 15.60 8.43
N GLY A 40 -18.90 15.28 9.33
CA GLY A 40 -18.32 16.28 10.22
C GLY A 40 -17.51 17.28 9.38
N ASP A 41 -17.33 18.50 9.88
CA ASP A 41 -16.59 19.59 9.20
C ASP A 41 -15.15 19.20 8.79
N ASN A 42 -14.71 17.99 9.12
CA ASN A 42 -13.38 17.47 8.96
C ASN A 42 -13.30 16.13 8.18
N LEU A 43 -14.40 15.67 7.61
CA LEU A 43 -14.35 14.51 6.71
C LEU A 43 -14.04 15.02 5.32
N ILE A 44 -12.90 14.62 4.78
CA ILE A 44 -12.65 14.75 3.36
C ILE A 44 -13.84 14.11 2.65
N GLN A 45 -14.13 14.64 1.47
CA GLN A 45 -15.10 14.12 0.50
C GLN A 45 -14.77 12.66 0.09
N ALA A 46 -14.63 11.77 1.05
CA ALA A 46 -14.67 10.36 0.79
C ALA A 46 -16.16 10.02 0.73
N GLU A 47 -16.61 9.76 -0.45
CA GLU A 47 -17.88 9.08 -0.65
C GLU A 47 -17.67 7.62 -0.27
N ASP A 48 -18.68 6.78 -0.40
CA ASP A 48 -18.65 5.35 -0.11
C ASP A 48 -17.53 4.60 -0.88
N TRP A 49 -17.38 3.30 -0.63
CA TRP A 49 -16.56 2.42 -1.45
C TRP A 49 -16.97 2.49 -2.92
N GLN A 50 -16.01 2.69 -3.81
CA GLN A 50 -16.23 2.76 -5.25
C GLN A 50 -15.56 1.58 -5.94
N ALA A 51 -16.29 0.98 -6.88
CA ALA A 51 -15.72 -0.04 -7.73
C ALA A 51 -14.52 0.52 -8.53
N TRP A 52 -13.44 -0.23 -8.55
CA TRP A 52 -12.23 0.11 -9.26
C TRP A 52 -11.72 -1.12 -10.00
N TRP A 53 -10.92 -0.89 -11.04
CA TRP A 53 -10.35 -1.95 -11.87
C TRP A 53 -11.43 -2.91 -12.41
N ASP A 54 -12.29 -2.38 -13.29
CA ASP A 54 -13.41 -3.11 -13.92
C ASP A 54 -14.40 -3.75 -12.93
N GLY A 55 -14.51 -3.19 -11.73
CA GLY A 55 -15.44 -3.67 -10.71
C GLY A 55 -14.93 -4.83 -9.86
N HIS A 56 -13.66 -5.26 -10.04
CA HIS A 56 -13.08 -6.37 -9.29
C HIS A 56 -12.54 -5.99 -7.90
N MET A 57 -12.49 -4.71 -7.61
CA MET A 57 -12.07 -4.16 -6.32
C MET A 57 -12.92 -2.96 -5.94
N GLU A 58 -12.89 -2.61 -4.66
CA GLU A 58 -13.49 -1.40 -4.13
C GLU A 58 -12.44 -0.53 -3.46
N LYS A 59 -12.58 0.77 -3.58
CA LYS A 59 -11.77 1.77 -2.89
C LYS A 59 -12.61 3.00 -2.57
N PRO A 60 -12.24 3.84 -1.60
CA PRO A 60 -12.91 5.11 -1.37
C PRO A 60 -12.86 6.01 -2.61
N PHE A 61 -13.92 6.74 -2.89
CA PHE A 61 -14.03 7.62 -4.05
C PHE A 61 -12.83 8.57 -4.19
N ASN A 62 -12.42 9.19 -3.11
CA ASN A 62 -11.24 10.07 -3.08
C ASN A 62 -10.00 9.30 -2.64
N TYR A 63 -9.60 8.29 -3.39
CA TYR A 63 -8.45 7.44 -3.05
C TYR A 63 -7.11 8.17 -2.95
N LYS A 64 -7.01 9.40 -3.44
CA LYS A 64 -5.77 10.18 -3.35
C LYS A 64 -5.36 10.54 -1.92
N ARG A 65 -6.26 10.37 -0.94
CA ARG A 65 -6.02 10.76 0.45
C ARG A 65 -6.66 9.86 1.52
N PRO A 66 -7.00 8.60 1.31
CA PRO A 66 -7.53 7.77 2.40
C PRO A 66 -6.47 7.46 3.45
N ILE A 67 -5.17 7.45 3.06
CA ILE A 67 -4.02 7.30 3.96
C ILE A 67 -2.94 8.26 3.50
N PHE A 68 -2.31 8.98 4.42
CA PHE A 68 -1.26 9.95 4.12
C PHE A 68 -0.32 10.11 5.32
N ARG A 69 0.88 10.58 5.06
CA ARG A 69 1.82 10.94 6.12
C ARG A 69 1.35 12.21 6.82
N LYS A 70 1.47 12.24 8.15
CA LYS A 70 1.08 13.38 8.98
C LYS A 70 1.79 14.67 8.57
N GLU A 71 3.04 14.56 8.16
CA GLU A 71 3.87 15.69 7.68
C GLU A 71 3.36 16.27 6.36
N SER A 72 2.62 15.49 5.59
CA SER A 72 2.02 15.93 4.32
C SER A 72 0.65 16.55 4.48
N VAL A 73 0.13 16.60 5.69
CA VAL A 73 -1.19 17.16 6.00
C VAL A 73 -1.05 18.68 6.08
N SER A 74 -1.85 19.40 5.30
CA SER A 74 -1.99 20.84 5.47
C SER A 74 -2.54 21.17 6.87
N PRO A 75 -2.08 22.22 7.55
CA PRO A 75 -2.63 22.67 8.82
C PRO A 75 -4.15 22.89 8.80
N ASP A 76 -4.69 23.21 7.62
CA ASP A 76 -6.12 23.39 7.35
C ASP A 76 -6.78 22.08 6.86
N GLY A 77 -6.06 20.97 6.92
CA GLY A 77 -6.47 19.67 6.40
C GLY A 77 -7.57 19.03 7.22
N TYR A 78 -8.60 18.68 6.55
CA TYR A 78 -9.80 18.05 7.06
C TYR A 78 -9.65 16.54 7.01
N TYR A 79 -9.35 15.90 8.15
CA TYR A 79 -9.19 14.44 8.18
C TYR A 79 -9.96 13.83 9.34
N ALA A 80 -10.61 12.70 9.08
CA ALA A 80 -11.18 11.91 10.15
C ALA A 80 -10.08 11.51 11.14
N LYS A 81 -10.36 11.61 12.42
CA LYS A 81 -9.41 11.22 13.46
C LYS A 81 -8.95 9.77 13.28
N GLU A 82 -9.87 8.90 12.89
CA GLU A 82 -9.61 7.49 12.60
C GLU A 82 -8.59 7.31 11.48
N LEU A 83 -8.64 8.16 10.45
CA LEU A 83 -7.70 8.09 9.32
C LEU A 83 -6.28 8.46 9.74
N LEU A 84 -6.13 9.45 10.62
CA LEU A 84 -4.83 9.80 11.21
C LEU A 84 -4.27 8.64 12.02
N GLU A 85 -5.07 8.03 12.87
CA GLU A 85 -4.67 6.88 13.69
C GLU A 85 -4.25 5.67 12.81
N ILE A 86 -5.02 5.39 11.74
CA ILE A 86 -4.68 4.34 10.76
C ILE A 86 -3.35 4.67 10.09
N SER A 87 -3.18 5.90 9.62
CA SER A 87 -1.97 6.36 8.93
C SER A 87 -0.73 6.28 9.83
N GLU A 88 -0.84 6.70 11.09
CA GLU A 88 0.27 6.62 12.05
C GLU A 88 0.75 5.18 12.24
N ILE A 89 -0.16 4.23 12.38
CA ILE A 89 0.18 2.80 12.55
C ILE A 89 0.80 2.23 11.27
N VAL A 90 0.16 2.47 10.13
CA VAL A 90 0.60 1.91 8.84
C VAL A 90 1.97 2.45 8.45
N TYR A 91 2.19 3.76 8.57
CA TYR A 91 3.48 4.34 8.20
C TYR A 91 4.60 4.02 9.20
N ALA A 92 4.30 3.87 10.50
CA ALA A 92 5.29 3.39 11.46
C ALA A 92 5.75 1.97 11.12
N ALA A 93 4.83 1.08 10.74
CA ALA A 93 5.13 -0.27 10.30
C ALA A 93 5.94 -0.29 9.00
N LEU A 94 5.52 0.50 8.02
CA LEU A 94 6.18 0.62 6.72
C LEU A 94 7.59 1.17 6.85
N ASP A 95 7.78 2.25 7.62
CA ASP A 95 9.10 2.87 7.82
C ASP A 95 10.05 1.93 8.56
N SER A 96 9.57 1.17 9.55
CA SER A 96 10.38 0.16 10.25
C SER A 96 10.85 -0.95 9.31
N ALA A 97 9.95 -1.47 8.47
CA ALA A 97 10.28 -2.51 7.50
C ALA A 97 11.20 -1.97 6.39
N PHE A 98 10.96 -0.76 5.91
CA PHE A 98 11.79 -0.11 4.91
C PHE A 98 13.18 0.24 5.43
N ASP A 99 13.31 0.68 6.68
CA ASP A 99 14.63 0.94 7.27
C ASP A 99 15.48 -0.34 7.30
N HIS A 100 14.91 -1.49 7.71
CA HIS A 100 15.59 -2.77 7.63
C HIS A 100 15.92 -3.15 6.17
N TYR A 101 14.95 -3.07 5.26
CA TYR A 101 15.15 -3.36 3.84
C TYR A 101 16.29 -2.54 3.25
N SER A 102 16.33 -1.25 3.52
CA SER A 102 17.27 -0.29 2.94
C SER A 102 18.59 -0.15 3.71
N SER A 103 18.68 -0.63 4.95
CA SER A 103 19.92 -0.56 5.74
C SER A 103 20.68 -1.88 5.73
N GLU A 104 19.97 -2.99 5.83
CA GLU A 104 20.57 -4.32 6.01
C GLU A 104 20.64 -5.13 4.72
N LEU A 105 19.55 -5.09 3.91
CA LEU A 105 19.47 -5.94 2.71
C LEU A 105 19.93 -5.22 1.44
N TYR A 106 19.49 -3.99 1.25
CA TYR A 106 19.76 -3.20 0.03
C TYR A 106 20.22 -1.78 0.37
N PRO A 107 21.44 -1.57 0.91
CA PRO A 107 21.89 -0.27 1.43
C PRO A 107 21.89 0.86 0.41
N PHE A 108 21.96 0.54 -0.89
CA PHE A 108 21.87 1.53 -1.94
C PHE A 108 20.50 2.24 -1.97
N ALA A 109 19.44 1.55 -1.57
CA ALA A 109 18.09 2.11 -1.55
C ALA A 109 17.96 3.29 -0.58
N LYS A 110 18.58 3.24 0.59
CA LYS A 110 18.47 4.24 1.67
C LYS A 110 18.67 5.69 1.22
N ASN A 111 19.62 5.91 0.32
CA ASN A 111 20.02 7.27 -0.11
C ASN A 111 19.57 7.60 -1.55
N ASN A 112 18.88 6.71 -2.21
CA ASN A 112 18.55 6.85 -3.62
C ASN A 112 17.05 6.80 -3.92
N ILE A 113 16.25 6.30 -2.99
CA ILE A 113 14.79 6.27 -3.13
C ILE A 113 14.12 6.92 -1.94
N LYS A 114 12.96 7.48 -2.18
CA LYS A 114 12.10 8.10 -1.16
C LYS A 114 10.66 7.62 -1.29
N SER A 115 9.96 7.62 -0.18
CA SER A 115 8.53 7.34 -0.11
C SER A 115 7.73 8.31 -0.99
N GLU A 116 6.69 7.82 -1.64
CA GLU A 116 5.66 8.64 -2.28
C GLU A 116 4.88 9.39 -1.18
N GLU A 117 4.66 10.69 -1.37
CA GLU A 117 3.98 11.53 -0.37
C GLU A 117 2.46 11.41 -0.44
N PHE A 118 1.93 11.00 -1.59
CA PHE A 118 0.50 10.92 -1.86
C PHE A 118 0.21 9.71 -2.73
N GLY A 119 -0.91 9.05 -2.48
CA GLY A 119 -1.40 8.02 -3.39
C GLY A 119 -1.72 6.67 -2.76
N ASP A 120 -1.38 6.49 -1.51
CA ASP A 120 -1.74 5.26 -0.81
C ASP A 120 -3.26 5.22 -0.61
N GLY A 121 -3.85 4.12 -0.99
CA GLY A 121 -5.27 3.87 -0.85
C GLY A 121 -5.52 2.55 -0.13
N ILE A 122 -6.65 2.48 0.54
CA ILE A 122 -7.11 1.21 1.10
C ILE A 122 -7.83 0.47 -0.02
N LEU A 123 -7.36 -0.71 -0.36
CA LEU A 123 -8.00 -1.60 -1.33
C LEU A 123 -8.80 -2.66 -0.58
N LYS A 124 -10.06 -2.80 -0.98
CA LYS A 124 -11.00 -3.80 -0.46
C LYS A 124 -11.35 -4.76 -1.59
N TYR A 125 -10.95 -6.00 -1.44
CA TYR A 125 -11.27 -7.08 -2.38
C TYR A 125 -12.44 -7.88 -1.79
N VAL A 126 -13.59 -7.80 -2.47
CA VAL A 126 -14.79 -8.56 -2.12
C VAL A 126 -14.86 -9.85 -2.94
N ASP A 127 -15.96 -10.58 -2.84
CA ASP A 127 -16.14 -11.86 -3.54
C ASP A 127 -15.75 -11.77 -5.02
N SER A 128 -14.91 -12.69 -5.46
CA SER A 128 -14.25 -12.71 -6.78
C SER A 128 -13.29 -11.53 -7.06
N GLY A 129 -13.06 -10.66 -6.09
CA GLY A 129 -12.12 -9.52 -6.20
C GLY A 129 -10.71 -10.01 -6.51
N HIS A 130 -10.12 -9.45 -7.56
CA HIS A 130 -8.77 -9.79 -8.01
C HIS A 130 -8.11 -8.58 -8.68
N LEU A 131 -6.83 -8.66 -8.93
CA LEU A 131 -6.09 -7.64 -9.70
C LEU A 131 -5.32 -8.36 -10.81
N PRO A 132 -5.62 -8.05 -12.09
CA PRO A 132 -4.92 -8.66 -13.22
C PRO A 132 -3.43 -8.40 -13.22
N ALA A 133 -2.69 -9.24 -13.93
CA ALA A 133 -1.24 -9.14 -14.07
C ALA A 133 -0.80 -7.77 -14.58
N HIS A 134 0.08 -7.11 -13.83
CA HIS A 134 0.60 -5.78 -14.13
C HIS A 134 1.97 -5.56 -13.48
N HIS A 135 2.60 -4.44 -13.79
CA HIS A 135 3.76 -3.89 -13.06
C HIS A 135 3.46 -2.45 -12.63
N ASP A 136 4.11 -1.99 -11.58
CA ASP A 136 3.78 -0.70 -10.96
C ASP A 136 4.50 0.51 -11.57
N HIS A 137 5.47 0.28 -12.44
CA HIS A 137 6.32 1.35 -13.03
C HIS A 137 5.59 2.22 -14.07
N GLY A 138 4.32 1.97 -14.39
CA GLY A 138 3.62 2.49 -15.58
C GLY A 138 3.47 4.01 -15.71
N VAL A 139 3.63 4.82 -14.68
CA VAL A 139 3.26 6.25 -14.72
C VAL A 139 4.34 7.19 -14.18
N SER A 140 5.41 6.69 -13.56
CA SER A 140 6.31 7.56 -12.80
C SER A 140 7.67 6.94 -12.51
N SER A 141 8.48 7.67 -11.79
CA SER A 141 9.77 7.25 -11.23
C SER A 141 9.68 6.17 -10.13
N ARG A 142 8.59 5.43 -10.03
CA ARG A 142 8.42 4.32 -9.06
C ARG A 142 9.46 3.24 -9.31
N VAL A 143 10.20 2.89 -8.30
CA VAL A 143 11.29 1.89 -8.37
C VAL A 143 11.13 0.75 -7.40
N LEU A 144 10.41 0.98 -6.30
CA LEU A 144 10.09 -0.04 -5.31
C LEU A 144 8.63 0.09 -4.91
N SER A 145 7.96 -1.03 -4.84
CA SER A 145 6.58 -1.18 -4.37
C SER A 145 6.56 -1.87 -3.03
N ALA A 146 5.60 -1.52 -2.20
CA ALA A 146 5.25 -2.22 -0.99
C ALA A 146 3.76 -2.48 -0.95
N VAL A 147 3.34 -3.59 -0.35
CA VAL A 147 1.93 -3.86 -0.04
C VAL A 147 1.82 -4.29 1.40
N ILE A 148 1.00 -3.57 2.16
CA ILE A 148 0.68 -3.84 3.56
C ILE A 148 -0.61 -4.64 3.60
N TYR A 149 -0.64 -5.74 4.35
CA TYR A 149 -1.79 -6.63 4.46
C TYR A 149 -2.43 -6.51 5.84
N LEU A 150 -3.72 -6.17 5.86
CA LEU A 150 -4.42 -5.87 7.11
C LEU A 150 -5.16 -7.08 7.70
N ASN A 151 -5.43 -8.11 6.89
CA ASN A 151 -6.11 -9.32 7.34
C ASN A 151 -5.75 -10.54 6.48
N ASP A 152 -6.12 -11.73 6.93
CA ASP A 152 -5.89 -13.01 6.26
C ASP A 152 -7.09 -14.00 6.40
N ASP A 153 -8.21 -13.52 6.92
CA ASP A 153 -9.45 -14.29 7.15
C ASP A 153 -10.33 -14.36 5.89
N TYR A 154 -9.73 -14.75 4.78
CA TYR A 154 -10.35 -14.98 3.47
C TYR A 154 -9.64 -16.14 2.73
N ASP A 155 -10.28 -16.72 1.73
CA ASP A 155 -9.68 -17.71 0.83
C ASP A 155 -9.20 -17.05 -0.46
N GLY A 156 -8.23 -17.66 -1.16
CA GLY A 156 -7.60 -17.06 -2.35
C GLY A 156 -6.79 -15.80 -2.01
N GLY A 157 -6.78 -14.83 -2.90
CA GLY A 157 -6.14 -13.52 -2.69
C GLY A 157 -4.64 -13.58 -2.55
N GLU A 158 -3.99 -14.66 -3.01
CA GLU A 158 -2.54 -14.73 -3.11
C GLU A 158 -2.02 -13.65 -4.05
N ILE A 159 -0.82 -13.14 -3.77
CA ILE A 159 -0.03 -12.40 -4.75
C ILE A 159 0.91 -13.36 -5.46
N GLU A 160 0.92 -13.33 -6.79
CA GLU A 160 1.76 -14.18 -7.62
C GLU A 160 2.65 -13.32 -8.53
N PHE A 161 3.95 -13.63 -8.53
CA PHE A 161 4.96 -13.00 -9.38
C PHE A 161 5.28 -13.94 -10.54
N GLN A 162 4.82 -13.60 -11.73
CA GLN A 162 4.85 -14.50 -12.90
C GLN A 162 6.26 -14.94 -13.30
N GLN A 163 7.26 -14.06 -13.26
CA GLN A 163 8.63 -14.34 -13.73
C GLN A 163 9.41 -15.23 -12.75
N SER A 164 9.23 -15.03 -11.45
CA SER A 164 9.92 -15.84 -10.42
C SER A 164 9.14 -17.09 -10.01
N GLY A 165 7.83 -17.14 -10.34
CA GLY A 165 6.93 -18.20 -9.87
C GLY A 165 6.65 -18.13 -8.35
N VAL A 166 7.04 -17.04 -7.71
CA VAL A 166 6.75 -16.84 -6.28
C VAL A 166 5.28 -16.52 -6.11
N LYS A 167 4.62 -17.29 -5.25
CA LYS A 167 3.22 -17.12 -4.88
C LYS A 167 3.09 -17.10 -3.36
N ILE A 168 2.45 -16.07 -2.82
CA ILE A 168 2.33 -15.86 -1.39
C ILE A 168 0.86 -15.70 -1.02
N LYS A 169 0.40 -16.46 -0.03
CA LYS A 169 -0.80 -16.14 0.74
C LYS A 169 -0.40 -15.16 1.84
N PRO A 170 -0.80 -13.88 1.75
CA PRO A 170 -0.38 -12.91 2.74
C PRO A 170 -0.96 -13.20 4.12
N GLN A 171 -0.20 -12.90 5.16
CA GLN A 171 -0.62 -12.95 6.55
C GLN A 171 -1.04 -11.55 7.03
N ALA A 172 -1.97 -11.49 7.95
CA ALA A 172 -2.35 -10.23 8.60
C ALA A 172 -1.13 -9.59 9.30
N GLY A 173 -0.97 -8.27 9.17
CA GLY A 173 0.16 -7.56 9.75
C GLY A 173 1.49 -7.78 9.03
N SER A 174 1.47 -8.25 7.78
CA SER A 174 2.66 -8.44 6.95
C SER A 174 2.82 -7.34 5.91
N ILE A 175 4.04 -7.23 5.37
CA ILE A 175 4.40 -6.29 4.29
C ILE A 175 5.28 -7.03 3.28
N ILE A 176 5.03 -6.81 2.00
CA ILE A 176 5.92 -7.27 0.94
C ILE A 176 6.56 -6.07 0.23
N PHE A 177 7.86 -6.15 -0.05
CA PHE A 177 8.57 -5.21 -0.91
C PHE A 177 9.03 -5.91 -2.18
N PHE A 178 8.91 -5.22 -3.32
CA PHE A 178 9.40 -5.72 -4.61
C PHE A 178 9.71 -4.57 -5.57
N PRO A 179 10.69 -4.74 -6.50
CA PRO A 179 10.94 -3.74 -7.53
C PRO A 179 9.71 -3.51 -8.42
N SER A 180 9.43 -2.25 -8.74
CA SER A 180 8.20 -1.86 -9.48
C SER A 180 8.24 -2.18 -10.98
N ASN A 181 9.39 -2.62 -11.52
CA ASN A 181 9.64 -2.74 -12.94
C ASN A 181 9.01 -4.00 -13.59
N PHE A 182 9.12 -4.12 -14.90
CA PHE A 182 8.53 -5.18 -15.73
C PHE A 182 9.03 -6.61 -15.43
N LEU A 183 10.10 -6.78 -14.65
CA LEU A 183 10.57 -8.09 -14.20
C LEU A 183 9.74 -8.63 -13.01
N TYR A 184 8.94 -7.77 -12.39
CA TYR A 184 8.08 -8.10 -11.25
C TYR A 184 6.60 -7.93 -11.60
N ILE A 185 6.21 -8.49 -12.77
CA ILE A 185 4.79 -8.59 -13.11
C ILE A 185 4.13 -9.47 -12.09
N HIS A 186 3.08 -8.93 -11.46
CA HIS A 186 2.36 -9.59 -10.40
C HIS A 186 0.85 -9.44 -10.58
N GLU A 187 0.12 -10.36 -9.97
CA GLU A 187 -1.34 -10.38 -9.95
C GLU A 187 -1.85 -10.77 -8.56
N VAL A 188 -3.08 -10.41 -8.25
CA VAL A 188 -3.78 -10.87 -7.05
C VAL A 188 -4.85 -11.85 -7.48
N MET A 189 -4.78 -13.06 -6.95
CA MET A 189 -5.72 -14.13 -7.24
C MET A 189 -7.12 -13.80 -6.68
N PRO A 190 -8.19 -14.35 -7.27
CA PRO A 190 -9.55 -14.12 -6.78
C PRO A 190 -9.71 -14.43 -5.30
N VAL A 191 -10.42 -13.54 -4.59
CA VAL A 191 -10.77 -13.67 -3.17
C VAL A 191 -12.12 -14.34 -3.03
N SER A 192 -12.29 -15.20 -2.03
CA SER A 192 -13.57 -15.81 -1.66
C SER A 192 -13.66 -16.05 -0.15
N ASN A 193 -14.85 -16.34 0.33
CA ASN A 193 -15.12 -16.63 1.75
C ASN A 193 -14.58 -15.59 2.74
N GLY A 194 -14.62 -14.31 2.37
CA GLY A 194 -14.14 -13.21 3.19
C GLY A 194 -13.86 -11.95 2.37
N THR A 195 -13.24 -10.98 3.00
CA THR A 195 -12.84 -9.71 2.39
C THR A 195 -11.37 -9.46 2.66
N ARG A 196 -10.59 -9.14 1.63
CA ARG A 196 -9.16 -8.83 1.75
C ARG A 196 -8.96 -7.32 1.76
N TYR A 197 -8.20 -6.83 2.75
CA TYR A 197 -7.80 -5.44 2.86
C TYR A 197 -6.28 -5.31 2.69
N ALA A 198 -5.86 -4.43 1.78
CA ALA A 198 -4.46 -4.16 1.51
C ALA A 198 -4.23 -2.67 1.24
N ILE A 199 -3.01 -2.21 1.49
CA ILE A 199 -2.58 -0.84 1.25
C ILE A 199 -1.32 -0.90 0.39
N PRO A 200 -1.38 -0.53 -0.90
CA PRO A 200 -0.19 -0.37 -1.71
C PRO A 200 0.53 0.93 -1.37
N HIS A 201 1.84 0.90 -1.42
CA HIS A 201 2.72 2.06 -1.25
C HIS A 201 3.88 2.00 -2.22
N TRP A 202 4.41 3.15 -2.62
CA TRP A 202 5.47 3.23 -3.60
C TRP A 202 6.62 4.13 -3.16
N TYR A 203 7.79 3.84 -3.70
CA TYR A 203 9.00 4.62 -3.53
C TYR A 203 9.56 5.03 -4.89
N HIS A 204 10.02 6.27 -4.96
CA HIS A 204 10.55 6.89 -6.16
C HIS A 204 12.06 7.09 -6.08
N ASN A 205 12.72 7.09 -7.23
CA ASN A 205 14.07 7.59 -7.30
C ASN A 205 14.13 9.05 -6.82
N MET A 206 15.09 9.33 -5.97
CA MET A 206 15.49 10.71 -5.74
C MET A 206 16.22 11.17 -6.99
N ALA A 207 15.54 11.96 -7.83
CA ALA A 207 16.14 12.53 -9.02
C ALA A 207 17.34 13.40 -8.59
N LYS A 208 18.56 12.92 -8.87
CA LYS A 208 19.70 13.84 -8.89
C LYS A 208 19.46 14.79 -10.04
N PRO A 209 19.59 16.11 -9.86
CA PRO A 209 19.56 17.04 -10.98
C PRO A 209 20.57 16.52 -12.01
N ILE A 210 20.13 16.31 -13.23
CA ILE A 210 21.05 16.15 -14.34
C ILE A 210 21.79 17.48 -14.37
N LEU A 211 23.04 17.49 -13.92
CA LEU A 211 23.89 18.65 -14.15
C LEU A 211 23.87 18.84 -15.65
N SER A 212 23.18 19.87 -16.11
CA SER A 212 23.34 20.34 -17.48
C SER A 212 24.83 20.69 -17.59
N ASN A 213 25.59 19.78 -18.19
CA ASN A 213 26.94 20.13 -18.62
C ASN A 213 26.75 21.34 -19.49
N GLY A 214 27.11 22.49 -18.94
CA GLY A 214 27.11 23.72 -19.73
C GLY A 214 27.88 23.45 -21.02
N SER A 215 27.16 23.59 -22.10
CA SER A 215 27.79 23.74 -23.41
C SER A 215 28.74 24.90 -23.34
N GLU A 216 30.05 24.60 -23.43
CA GLU A 216 31.01 25.57 -23.90
C GLU A 216 30.68 26.01 -25.32
#